data_91ac86d49ee32116814a9e283c099721
#
_entry.id   91ac86d49ee32116814a9e283c099721
#
_cell.length_a   1.000
_cell.length_b   1.000
_cell.length_c   1.000
_cell.angle_alpha   90.00
_cell.angle_beta   90.00
_cell.angle_gamma   90.00
#
_symmetry.space_group_name_H-M   'P 1'
#
loop_
_entity.id
_entity.type
_entity.pdbx_description
1 polymer ?
#
loop_
_entity_poly.entity_id
_entity_poly.type
_entity_poly.pdbx_seq_one_letter_code
_entity_poly.pdbx_strand_id
1 'polypeptide(L)'
;MARYEDLPYRTCVGMMLINAAGLVFIGRRAGGIEHVDETHVWQMPQGGVDPGEDTREAAKRELYEETSVRSVEKLGEVPDWLIYDIPRTVAGRTWKGRYRGQRQKWFAVRFTGQDNEINVASPGGGHKAEFVNWRWEPIDRKSTRLNSSHQ
;
A
#
# COMPACT_ATOMS: atom_id res chain seq x y z
N MET A 1 -9.34 27.78 10.00
CA MET A 1 -9.39 26.63 9.10
C MET A 1 -8.24 26.69 8.09
N ALA A 2 -7.50 25.63 7.98
CA ALA A 2 -6.36 25.60 7.08
C ALA A 2 -6.81 25.54 5.62
N ARG A 3 -6.09 26.27 4.79
CA ARG A 3 -6.35 26.21 3.36
C ARG A 3 -5.75 24.91 2.79
N TYR A 4 -6.34 24.43 1.70
CA TYR A 4 -5.88 23.21 1.04
C TYR A 4 -4.37 23.25 0.78
N GLU A 5 -3.88 24.39 0.27
CA GLU A 5 -2.46 24.53 -0.09
C GLU A 5 -1.54 24.46 1.12
N ASP A 6 -2.07 24.68 2.31
CA ASP A 6 -1.28 24.66 3.54
C ASP A 6 -1.35 23.33 4.26
N LEU A 7 -2.13 22.38 3.76
CA LEU A 7 -2.25 21.10 4.41
C LEU A 7 -1.01 20.24 4.13
N PRO A 8 -0.61 19.43 5.10
CA PRO A 8 0.54 18.54 4.89
C PRO A 8 0.16 17.33 4.05
N TYR A 9 1.16 16.59 3.59
CA TYR A 9 0.97 15.30 2.97
C TYR A 9 1.00 14.21 4.03
N ARG A 10 0.17 13.19 3.86
CA ARG A 10 0.18 12.04 4.73
C ARG A 10 1.35 11.14 4.32
N THR A 11 2.19 10.79 5.29
CA THR A 11 3.35 9.95 5.01
C THR A 11 2.94 8.48 5.01
N CYS A 12 3.21 7.80 3.90
CA CYS A 12 2.82 6.41 3.71
C CYS A 12 3.97 5.60 3.16
N VAL A 13 3.85 4.30 3.26
CA VAL A 13 4.83 3.36 2.73
C VAL A 13 4.10 2.32 1.90
N GLY A 14 4.83 1.73 0.96
CA GLY A 14 4.32 0.62 0.17
C GLY A 14 5.38 -0.47 0.07
N MET A 15 4.92 -1.68 -0.19
CA MET A 15 5.79 -2.84 -0.23
C MET A 15 5.54 -3.65 -1.49
N MET A 16 6.58 -3.81 -2.30
CA MET A 16 6.55 -4.71 -3.45
C MET A 16 7.04 -6.06 -2.97
N LEU A 17 6.12 -7.00 -2.79
CA LEU A 17 6.45 -8.37 -2.36
C LEU A 17 6.62 -9.21 -3.62
N ILE A 18 7.83 -9.70 -3.87
CA ILE A 18 8.18 -10.37 -5.12
C ILE A 18 8.54 -11.82 -4.82
N ASN A 19 7.90 -12.76 -5.50
CA ASN A 19 8.17 -14.17 -5.28
C ASN A 19 9.34 -14.68 -6.12
N ALA A 20 9.68 -15.95 -5.96
CA ALA A 20 10.83 -16.53 -6.64
C ALA A 20 10.68 -16.52 -8.17
N ALA A 21 9.46 -16.48 -8.67
CA ALA A 21 9.22 -16.42 -10.11
C ALA A 21 9.24 -14.99 -10.65
N GLY A 22 9.50 -14.01 -9.80
CA GLY A 22 9.55 -12.61 -10.22
C GLY A 22 8.18 -11.94 -10.31
N LEU A 23 7.15 -12.57 -9.74
CA LEU A 23 5.81 -12.01 -9.73
C LEU A 23 5.60 -11.18 -8.47
N VAL A 24 4.74 -10.19 -8.56
CA VAL A 24 4.48 -9.29 -7.45
C VAL A 24 3.09 -9.53 -6.86
N PHE A 25 3.00 -9.42 -5.55
CA PHE A 25 1.73 -9.59 -4.84
C PHE A 25 0.84 -8.37 -5.07
N ILE A 26 -0.40 -8.62 -5.45
CA ILE A 26 -1.43 -7.59 -5.40
C ILE A 26 -2.65 -8.16 -4.68
N GLY A 27 -3.30 -7.29 -3.91
CA GLY A 27 -4.49 -7.65 -3.17
C GLY A 27 -5.67 -6.85 -3.69
N ARG A 28 -6.85 -7.49 -3.68
CA ARG A 28 -8.08 -6.82 -4.03
C ARG A 28 -8.68 -6.25 -2.76
N ARG A 29 -8.85 -4.94 -2.73
CA ARG A 29 -9.35 -4.29 -1.52
C ARG A 29 -10.81 -4.63 -1.28
N ALA A 30 -11.17 -4.66 0.00
CA ALA A 30 -12.56 -4.83 0.38
C ALA A 30 -13.36 -3.67 -0.22
N GLY A 31 -14.53 -3.97 -0.76
CA GLY A 31 -15.32 -2.96 -1.43
C GLY A 31 -15.75 -1.83 -0.53
N GLY A 32 -15.99 -0.70 -1.13
CA GLY A 32 -16.46 0.49 -0.45
C GLY A 32 -17.02 1.43 -1.49
N ILE A 33 -17.73 2.42 -1.02
CA ILE A 33 -18.37 3.36 -1.95
C ILE A 33 -17.35 4.19 -2.73
N GLU A 34 -16.14 4.27 -2.20
CA GLU A 34 -15.07 4.99 -2.89
C GLU A 34 -14.43 4.18 -4.00
N HIS A 35 -14.76 2.91 -4.12
CA HIS A 35 -14.17 2.04 -5.15
C HIS A 35 -15.09 1.99 -6.36
N VAL A 36 -14.96 2.98 -7.19
CA VAL A 36 -15.82 3.11 -8.36
C VAL A 36 -15.18 2.57 -9.62
N ASP A 37 -13.91 2.18 -9.56
CA ASP A 37 -13.13 1.76 -10.71
C ASP A 37 -12.46 0.43 -10.39
N GLU A 38 -12.75 -0.59 -11.21
CA GLU A 38 -12.18 -1.93 -11.04
C GLU A 38 -10.66 -1.93 -11.00
N THR A 39 -10.03 -1.04 -11.79
CA THR A 39 -8.57 -1.02 -11.84
C THR A 39 -7.93 -0.53 -10.57
N HIS A 40 -8.67 0.18 -9.74
CA HIS A 40 -8.13 0.77 -8.52
C HIS A 40 -8.38 -0.08 -7.28
N VAL A 41 -9.07 -1.22 -7.42
CA VAL A 41 -9.29 -2.09 -6.27
C VAL A 41 -8.15 -3.06 -6.04
N TRP A 42 -7.31 -3.31 -7.04
CA TRP A 42 -6.14 -4.18 -6.91
C TRP A 42 -4.92 -3.33 -6.60
N GLN A 43 -4.28 -3.60 -5.48
CA GLN A 43 -3.17 -2.78 -5.00
C GLN A 43 -2.10 -3.61 -4.33
N MET A 44 -0.88 -3.09 -4.32
CA MET A 44 0.17 -3.62 -3.48
C MET A 44 -0.06 -3.18 -2.04
N PRO A 45 0.46 -3.91 -1.05
CA PRO A 45 0.33 -3.52 0.35
C PRO A 45 0.88 -2.12 0.59
N GLN A 46 0.14 -1.32 1.34
CA GLN A 46 0.56 0.04 1.67
C GLN A 46 -0.22 0.54 2.88
N GLY A 47 0.33 1.54 3.53
CA GLY A 47 -0.35 2.13 4.67
C GLY A 47 0.41 3.29 5.24
N GLY A 48 -0.11 3.87 6.31
CA GLY A 48 0.46 5.04 6.94
C GLY A 48 1.64 4.72 7.84
N VAL A 49 2.51 5.71 8.01
CA VAL A 49 3.63 5.62 8.94
C VAL A 49 3.22 6.28 10.23
N ASP A 50 3.42 5.60 11.35
CA ASP A 50 3.11 6.17 12.66
C ASP A 50 4.15 7.22 13.03
N PRO A 51 3.77 8.20 13.86
CA PRO A 51 4.74 9.22 14.30
C PRO A 51 5.98 8.58 14.91
N GLY A 52 7.15 8.98 14.40
CA GLY A 52 8.42 8.48 14.89
C GLY A 52 8.83 7.11 14.39
N GLU A 53 8.00 6.48 13.59
CA GLU A 53 8.29 5.15 13.06
C GLU A 53 9.22 5.24 11.86
N ASP A 54 10.20 4.33 11.80
CA ASP A 54 11.06 4.21 10.64
C ASP A 54 10.26 3.70 9.45
N THR A 55 10.50 4.27 8.25
CA THR A 55 9.68 3.91 7.10
C THR A 55 9.83 2.45 6.69
N ARG A 56 11.04 1.88 6.82
CA ARG A 56 11.24 0.47 6.47
C ARG A 56 10.48 -0.43 7.43
N GLU A 57 10.53 -0.11 8.72
CA GLU A 57 9.79 -0.89 9.71
C GLU A 57 8.29 -0.72 9.52
N ALA A 58 7.84 0.47 9.13
CA ALA A 58 6.43 0.69 8.84
C ALA A 58 5.98 -0.16 7.66
N ALA A 59 6.81 -0.26 6.61
CA ALA A 59 6.47 -1.07 5.44
C ALA A 59 6.35 -2.54 5.81
N LYS A 60 7.25 -3.04 6.65
CA LYS A 60 7.18 -4.44 7.10
C LYS A 60 5.95 -4.67 7.97
N ARG A 61 5.62 -3.72 8.81
CA ARG A 61 4.43 -3.80 9.65
C ARG A 61 3.17 -3.83 8.82
N GLU A 62 3.07 -2.93 7.84
CA GLU A 62 1.89 -2.89 6.98
C GLU A 62 1.75 -4.16 6.17
N LEU A 63 2.87 -4.69 5.66
CA LEU A 63 2.82 -5.96 4.95
C LEU A 63 2.24 -7.06 5.83
N TYR A 64 2.73 -7.15 7.06
CA TYR A 64 2.25 -8.17 7.98
C TYR A 64 0.78 -7.97 8.33
N GLU A 65 0.39 -6.73 8.59
CA GLU A 65 -0.99 -6.43 8.98
C GLU A 65 -1.98 -6.72 7.87
N GLU A 66 -1.54 -6.64 6.62
CA GLU A 66 -2.43 -6.85 5.50
C GLU A 66 -2.38 -8.26 4.92
N THR A 67 -1.26 -8.96 5.07
CA THR A 67 -1.07 -10.24 4.39
C THR A 67 -0.60 -11.36 5.30
N SER A 68 -0.21 -11.09 6.52
CA SER A 68 0.39 -12.04 7.46
C SER A 68 1.82 -12.43 7.10
N VAL A 69 2.42 -11.83 6.07
CA VAL A 69 3.73 -12.24 5.61
C VAL A 69 4.83 -11.65 6.47
N ARG A 70 5.76 -12.50 6.90
CA ARG A 70 6.98 -12.12 7.61
C ARG A 70 8.23 -12.64 6.92
N SER A 71 8.10 -13.65 6.08
CA SER A 71 9.24 -14.32 5.45
C SER A 71 9.69 -13.53 4.24
N VAL A 72 10.52 -12.53 4.49
CA VAL A 72 10.98 -11.64 3.42
C VAL A 72 12.46 -11.36 3.57
N GLU A 73 13.07 -11.03 2.44
CA GLU A 73 14.46 -10.64 2.35
C GLU A 73 14.51 -9.31 1.61
N LYS A 74 15.27 -8.37 2.13
CA LYS A 74 15.33 -7.04 1.53
C LYS A 74 15.97 -7.09 0.16
N LEU A 75 15.33 -6.46 -0.84
CA LEU A 75 15.91 -6.27 -2.17
C LEU A 75 16.35 -4.83 -2.36
N GLY A 76 15.54 -3.86 -1.98
CA GLY A 76 15.92 -2.49 -2.17
C GLY A 76 14.78 -1.54 -1.86
N GLU A 77 15.01 -0.28 -2.18
CA GLU A 77 13.98 0.73 -2.01
C GLU A 77 14.00 1.67 -3.20
N VAL A 78 12.86 2.22 -3.52
CA VAL A 78 12.75 3.25 -4.54
C VAL A 78 13.30 4.53 -3.92
N PRO A 79 14.34 5.13 -4.52
CA PRO A 79 15.01 6.25 -3.85
C PRO A 79 14.15 7.49 -3.71
N ASP A 80 13.25 7.73 -4.64
CA ASP A 80 12.45 8.95 -4.62
C ASP A 80 11.11 8.71 -3.96
N TRP A 81 10.62 9.74 -3.26
CA TRP A 81 9.27 9.73 -2.73
C TRP A 81 8.29 10.01 -3.85
N LEU A 82 7.17 9.30 -3.85
CA LEU A 82 6.07 9.58 -4.77
C LEU A 82 5.09 10.48 -4.05
N ILE A 83 4.78 11.61 -4.65
CA ILE A 83 3.94 12.61 -4.02
C ILE A 83 2.78 12.92 -4.94
N TYR A 84 1.57 12.89 -4.42
CA TYR A 84 0.41 13.27 -5.21
C TYR A 84 -0.64 13.93 -4.32
N ASP A 85 -1.40 14.81 -4.94
CA ASP A 85 -2.47 15.52 -4.27
C ASP A 85 -3.80 14.81 -4.50
N ILE A 86 -4.66 14.80 -3.49
CA ILE A 86 -6.04 14.38 -3.72
C ILE A 86 -6.81 15.58 -4.25
N PRO A 87 -7.87 15.35 -5.03
CA PRO A 87 -8.63 16.48 -5.56
C PRO A 87 -9.15 17.37 -4.45
N ARG A 88 -9.05 18.67 -4.68
CA ARG A 88 -9.50 19.66 -3.70
C ARG A 88 -10.94 19.41 -3.28
N THR A 89 -11.78 18.94 -4.20
CA THR A 89 -13.20 18.73 -3.92
C THR A 89 -13.45 17.62 -2.91
N VAL A 90 -12.49 16.68 -2.75
CA VAL A 90 -12.66 15.59 -1.78
C VAL A 90 -11.74 15.72 -0.59
N ALA A 91 -10.84 16.68 -0.58
CA ALA A 91 -9.86 16.81 0.48
C ALA A 91 -10.49 17.02 1.85
N GLY A 92 -11.62 17.73 1.90
CA GLY A 92 -12.29 17.99 3.15
C GLY A 92 -12.96 16.79 3.78
N ARG A 93 -13.13 15.70 3.02
CA ARG A 93 -13.80 14.50 3.49
C ARG A 93 -12.85 13.34 3.73
N THR A 94 -11.68 13.39 3.10
CA THR A 94 -10.69 12.32 3.20
C THR A 94 -9.80 12.60 4.39
N TRP A 95 -9.59 11.58 5.25
CA TRP A 95 -8.77 11.71 6.44
C TRP A 95 -9.17 12.92 7.29
N LYS A 96 -10.47 13.15 7.38
CA LYS A 96 -11.02 14.25 8.18
C LYS A 96 -10.50 15.62 7.77
N GLY A 97 -10.14 15.77 6.50
CA GLY A 97 -9.68 17.04 5.97
C GLY A 97 -8.29 17.45 6.41
N ARG A 98 -7.48 16.55 6.92
CA ARG A 98 -6.17 16.88 7.49
C ARG A 98 -5.04 16.98 6.46
N TYR A 99 -5.21 16.37 5.29
CA TYR A 99 -4.11 16.23 4.35
C TYR A 99 -4.53 16.64 2.96
N ARG A 100 -3.56 17.14 2.18
CA ARG A 100 -3.81 17.47 0.78
C ARG A 100 -3.50 16.29 -0.14
N GLY A 101 -2.85 15.25 0.35
CA GLY A 101 -2.49 14.09 -0.43
C GLY A 101 -1.57 13.19 0.33
N GLN A 102 -0.80 12.40 -0.40
CA GLN A 102 0.13 11.45 0.21
C GLN A 102 1.52 11.63 -0.35
N ARG A 103 2.51 11.34 0.49
CA ARG A 103 3.88 11.12 0.05
C ARG A 103 4.23 9.70 0.42
N GLN A 104 4.73 8.92 -0.55
CA GLN A 104 4.91 7.49 -0.39
C GLN A 104 6.36 7.08 -0.59
N LYS A 105 6.84 6.22 0.30
CA LYS A 105 8.15 5.58 0.16
C LYS A 105 7.90 4.10 -0.12
N TRP A 106 8.52 3.58 -1.18
CA TRP A 106 8.30 2.21 -1.62
C TRP A 106 9.54 1.34 -1.42
N PHE A 107 9.30 0.12 -0.98
CA PHE A 107 10.35 -0.87 -0.73
C PHE A 107 10.05 -2.12 -1.52
N ALA A 108 11.09 -2.85 -1.91
CA ALA A 108 10.96 -4.14 -2.58
C ALA A 108 11.58 -5.21 -1.70
N VAL A 109 10.88 -6.32 -1.53
CA VAL A 109 11.38 -7.46 -0.77
C VAL A 109 11.09 -8.74 -1.52
N ARG A 110 11.95 -9.74 -1.32
CA ARG A 110 11.74 -11.07 -1.87
C ARG A 110 10.98 -11.91 -0.86
N PHE A 111 9.92 -12.56 -1.34
CA PHE A 111 9.17 -13.49 -0.51
C PHE A 111 9.95 -14.79 -0.40
N THR A 112 10.29 -15.19 0.83
CA THR A 112 11.08 -16.41 1.06
C THR A 112 10.26 -17.52 1.66
N GLY A 113 8.95 -17.30 1.88
CA GLY A 113 8.06 -18.29 2.45
C GLY A 113 7.26 -19.02 1.39
N GLN A 114 6.26 -19.72 1.84
CA GLN A 114 5.32 -20.44 0.98
C GLN A 114 4.03 -19.67 0.88
N ASP A 115 3.29 -19.90 -0.21
CA ASP A 115 2.04 -19.16 -0.41
C ASP A 115 1.04 -19.34 0.71
N ASN A 116 1.11 -20.46 1.44
CA ASN A 116 0.17 -20.68 2.55
C ASN A 116 0.46 -19.77 3.75
N GLU A 117 1.57 -19.03 3.73
CA GLU A 117 1.80 -18.01 4.73
C GLU A 117 0.92 -16.79 4.51
N ILE A 118 0.47 -16.58 3.26
CA ILE A 118 -0.32 -15.41 2.91
C ILE A 118 -1.75 -15.62 3.36
N ASN A 119 -2.21 -14.75 4.24
CA ASN A 119 -3.56 -14.83 4.78
C ASN A 119 -4.12 -13.41 4.85
N VAL A 120 -4.96 -13.07 3.90
CA VAL A 120 -5.56 -11.73 3.86
C VAL A 120 -6.92 -11.70 4.54
N ALA A 121 -7.55 -12.85 4.73
CA ALA A 121 -8.87 -12.91 5.36
C ALA A 121 -8.79 -12.69 6.87
N SER A 122 -7.75 -13.22 7.51
CA SER A 122 -7.52 -13.04 8.94
C SER A 122 -6.05 -12.71 9.13
N PRO A 123 -5.67 -11.48 8.79
CA PRO A 123 -4.25 -11.15 8.80
C PRO A 123 -3.67 -11.13 10.20
N GLY A 124 -2.35 -11.18 10.26
CA GLY A 124 -1.64 -11.29 11.51
C GLY A 124 -1.92 -10.18 12.49
N GLY A 125 -1.84 -10.49 13.75
CA GLY A 125 -2.06 -9.51 14.81
C GLY A 125 -3.52 -9.16 15.04
N GLY A 126 -4.45 -9.90 14.46
CA GLY A 126 -5.87 -9.66 14.69
C GLY A 126 -6.40 -8.41 14.01
N HIS A 127 -5.71 -7.93 13.00
CA HIS A 127 -6.14 -6.73 12.30
C HIS A 127 -7.32 -6.98 11.39
N LYS A 128 -8.07 -5.94 11.11
CA LYS A 128 -9.18 -6.01 10.19
C LYS A 128 -8.67 -6.27 8.78
N ALA A 129 -9.37 -7.14 8.05
CA ALA A 129 -8.97 -7.47 6.69
C ALA A 129 -9.10 -6.25 5.78
N GLU A 130 -8.00 -5.93 5.09
CA GLU A 130 -7.99 -4.86 4.09
C GLU A 130 -8.25 -5.41 2.70
N PHE A 131 -7.89 -6.68 2.47
CA PHE A 131 -8.06 -7.33 1.18
C PHE A 131 -9.05 -8.48 1.30
N VAL A 132 -9.80 -8.70 0.23
CA VAL A 132 -10.74 -9.83 0.16
C VAL A 132 -10.21 -10.94 -0.73
N ASN A 133 -9.13 -10.69 -1.48
CA ASN A 133 -8.51 -11.67 -2.35
C ASN A 133 -7.11 -11.19 -2.68
N TRP A 134 -6.29 -12.07 -3.27
CA TRP A 134 -4.95 -11.68 -3.68
C TRP A 134 -4.50 -12.57 -4.83
N ARG A 135 -3.45 -12.13 -5.53
CA ARG A 135 -2.84 -12.95 -6.58
C ARG A 135 -1.42 -12.46 -6.85
N TRP A 136 -0.66 -13.30 -7.52
CA TRP A 136 0.65 -12.91 -8.06
C TRP A 136 0.44 -12.34 -9.45
N GLU A 137 1.13 -11.24 -9.75
CA GLU A 137 0.95 -10.52 -10.99
C GLU A 137 2.31 -10.25 -11.63
N PRO A 138 2.45 -10.43 -12.95
CA PRO A 138 3.72 -10.10 -13.60
C PRO A 138 4.02 -8.62 -13.49
N ILE A 139 5.31 -8.30 -13.29
CA ILE A 139 5.78 -6.93 -13.33
C ILE A 139 6.08 -6.63 -14.80
N ASP A 140 5.21 -5.85 -15.43
CA ASP A 140 5.40 -5.56 -16.84
C ASP A 140 4.97 -4.13 -17.13
N ARG A 141 4.81 -3.84 -18.42
CA ARG A 141 4.42 -2.51 -18.85
C ARG A 141 3.01 -2.11 -18.42
N LYS A 142 2.24 -3.05 -17.89
CA LYS A 142 0.92 -2.72 -17.36
C LYS A 142 0.99 -2.43 -15.87
N SER A 143 2.16 -2.10 -15.41
CA SER A 143 2.42 -1.82 -14.01
C SER A 143 1.66 -0.62 -13.49
N THR A 144 1.04 0.18 -14.37
CA THR A 144 0.20 1.25 -13.90
C THR A 144 -0.88 0.75 -12.96
N ARG A 145 -1.28 -0.50 -13.14
CA ARG A 145 -2.23 -1.12 -12.23
C ARG A 145 -1.65 -1.26 -10.83
N LEU A 146 -0.34 -1.48 -10.76
CA LEU A 146 0.35 -1.64 -9.48
C LEU A 146 0.54 -0.32 -8.77
N ASN A 147 0.49 0.79 -9.51
CA ASN A 147 0.68 2.11 -8.97
C ASN A 147 -0.64 2.89 -8.91
N SER A 148 -1.74 2.18 -8.96
CA SER A 148 -3.05 2.80 -9.07
C SER A 148 -3.39 3.70 -7.89
N SER A 149 -2.74 3.49 -6.76
CA SER A 149 -3.06 4.26 -5.56
C SER A 149 -2.77 5.75 -5.71
N HIS A 150 -1.98 6.13 -6.68
CA HIS A 150 -1.67 7.54 -6.88
C HIS A 150 -2.14 8.07 -8.21
N GLN A 151 -3.13 7.45 -8.78
CA GLN A 151 -3.74 7.96 -10.00
C GLN A 151 -4.89 8.89 -9.73
#